data_1687d49f5cb4582da390875d7ba625cd
#
_entry.id   1687d49f5cb4582da390875d7ba625cd
#
_cell.length_a   1.000
_cell.length_b   1.000
_cell.length_c   1.000
_cell.angle_alpha   90.00
_cell.angle_beta   90.00
_cell.angle_gamma   90.00
#
_symmetry.space_group_name_H-M   'P 1'
#
loop_
_entity.id
_entity.type
_entity.pdbx_description
1 polymer ?
#
loop_
_entity_poly.entity_id
_entity_poly.type
_entity_poly.pdbx_seq_one_letter_code
_entity_poly.pdbx_strand_id
1 'polypeptide(L)'
;RVLADLLAARTDVGMLNPLEPPPMGDIDLAEVKRVHGHRLALMGNLHTTDVMLLGSVADVRREGLKAIRDAGEGGGFILSTGDQCGRDTPEANLFEVVRTAREFGAYPLDLGRIRAEIERLER
;
A
#
# COMPACT_ATOMS: atom_id res chain seq x y z
N ARG A 1 5.04 6.02 -13.07
CA ARG A 1 5.44 4.73 -13.62
C ARG A 1 6.84 4.79 -14.28
N VAL A 2 7.09 5.69 -15.21
CA VAL A 2 8.39 5.80 -15.93
C VAL A 2 9.59 5.88 -14.99
N LEU A 3 9.47 6.62 -13.89
CA LEU A 3 10.55 6.72 -12.89
C LEU A 3 10.85 5.37 -12.22
N ALA A 4 9.82 4.60 -11.88
CA ALA A 4 10.01 3.26 -11.30
C ALA A 4 10.75 2.32 -12.28
N ASP A 5 10.39 2.35 -13.56
CA ASP A 5 11.04 1.57 -14.60
C ASP A 5 12.52 1.96 -14.77
N LEU A 6 12.82 3.26 -14.76
CA LEU A 6 14.20 3.77 -14.85
C LEU A 6 15.05 3.40 -13.63
N LEU A 7 14.53 3.55 -12.44
CA LEU A 7 15.23 3.19 -11.20
C LEU A 7 15.52 1.70 -11.15
N ALA A 8 14.54 0.88 -11.50
CA ALA A 8 14.72 -0.57 -11.57
C ALA A 8 15.76 -1.00 -12.60
N ALA A 9 15.80 -0.35 -13.76
CA ALA A 9 16.67 -0.76 -14.88
C ALA A 9 18.11 -0.23 -14.78
N ARG A 10 18.33 0.89 -14.08
CA ARG A 10 19.58 1.65 -14.17
C ARG A 10 20.27 1.98 -12.86
N THR A 11 19.75 1.48 -11.74
CA THR A 11 20.33 1.76 -10.42
C THR A 11 20.38 0.50 -9.57
N ASP A 12 21.14 0.55 -8.48
CA ASP A 12 21.21 -0.50 -7.45
C ASP A 12 20.21 -0.29 -6.31
N VAL A 13 19.17 0.54 -6.52
CA VAL A 13 18.11 0.75 -5.56
C VAL A 13 17.40 -0.57 -5.27
N GLY A 14 17.30 -0.94 -4.00
CA GLY A 14 16.64 -2.16 -3.54
C GLY A 14 15.21 -1.97 -3.05
N MET A 15 14.79 -0.73 -2.78
CA MET A 15 13.45 -0.38 -2.30
C MET A 15 12.97 0.91 -2.94
N LEU A 16 11.65 1.00 -3.20
CA LEU A 16 11.01 2.17 -3.76
C LEU A 16 9.92 2.71 -2.84
N ASN A 17 10.03 4.00 -2.52
CA ASN A 17 9.05 4.86 -1.84
C ASN A 17 9.36 6.32 -2.25
N PRO A 18 8.37 7.16 -2.48
CA PRO A 18 6.93 6.94 -2.44
C PRO A 18 6.37 6.20 -3.68
N LEU A 19 5.17 5.62 -3.51
CA LEU A 19 4.44 4.93 -4.58
C LEU A 19 3.02 5.54 -4.69
N GLU A 20 2.96 6.81 -5.08
CA GLU A 20 1.71 7.57 -5.09
C GLU A 20 0.72 7.06 -6.14
N PRO A 21 -0.52 6.73 -5.72
CA PRO A 21 -1.60 6.43 -6.64
C PRO A 21 -2.19 7.72 -7.26
N PRO A 22 -3.01 7.61 -8.31
CA PRO A 22 -3.76 8.75 -8.81
C PRO A 22 -4.64 9.41 -7.72
N PRO A 23 -4.84 10.74 -7.76
CA PRO A 23 -4.34 11.71 -8.77
C PRO A 23 -2.94 12.26 -8.47
N MET A 24 -2.32 11.94 -7.33
CA MET A 24 -1.04 12.50 -6.92
C MET A 24 0.14 11.90 -7.72
N GLY A 25 0.01 10.64 -8.10
CA GLY A 25 0.96 9.92 -8.94
C GLY A 25 0.27 9.11 -10.03
N ASP A 26 0.97 8.13 -10.58
CA ASP A 26 0.46 7.26 -11.65
C ASP A 26 0.74 5.77 -11.35
N ILE A 27 0.91 5.42 -10.07
CA ILE A 27 1.28 4.06 -9.67
C ILE A 27 0.04 3.17 -9.51
N ASP A 28 0.01 2.10 -10.29
CA ASP A 28 -0.75 0.89 -10.01
C ASP A 28 0.17 -0.06 -9.23
N LEU A 29 -0.14 -0.29 -7.96
CA LEU A 29 0.72 -1.05 -7.06
C LEU A 29 0.84 -2.53 -7.48
N ALA A 30 -0.25 -3.14 -7.93
CA ALA A 30 -0.25 -4.53 -8.41
C ALA A 30 0.62 -4.68 -9.66
N GLU A 31 0.55 -3.71 -10.58
CA GLU A 31 1.37 -3.73 -11.78
C GLU A 31 2.85 -3.55 -11.46
N VAL A 32 3.21 -2.60 -10.60
CA VAL A 32 4.62 -2.38 -10.19
C VAL A 32 5.15 -3.62 -9.46
N LYS A 33 4.34 -4.24 -8.60
CA LYS A 33 4.72 -5.50 -7.94
C LYS A 33 4.98 -6.62 -8.95
N ARG A 34 4.11 -6.79 -9.92
CA ARG A 34 4.24 -7.83 -10.96
C ARG A 34 5.50 -7.64 -11.80
N VAL A 35 5.84 -6.39 -12.14
CA VAL A 35 6.96 -6.09 -13.04
C VAL A 35 8.30 -6.03 -12.30
N HIS A 36 8.33 -5.42 -11.11
CA HIS A 36 9.57 -5.09 -10.40
C HIS A 36 9.72 -5.77 -9.03
N GLY A 37 8.68 -6.43 -8.53
CA GLY A 37 8.69 -7.03 -7.20
C GLY A 37 9.71 -8.15 -6.96
N HIS A 38 10.28 -8.71 -8.04
CA HIS A 38 11.38 -9.67 -7.96
C HIS A 38 12.73 -9.02 -7.61
N ARG A 39 12.84 -7.69 -7.79
CA ARG A 39 14.06 -6.92 -7.58
C ARG A 39 13.90 -5.80 -6.55
N LEU A 40 12.74 -5.15 -6.53
CA LEU A 40 12.46 -4.01 -5.64
C LEU A 40 11.53 -4.43 -4.51
N ALA A 41 11.90 -4.09 -3.29
CA ALA A 41 10.93 -3.98 -2.21
C ALA A 41 10.08 -2.71 -2.43
N LEU A 42 8.79 -2.81 -2.18
CA LEU A 42 7.83 -1.72 -2.37
C LEU A 42 7.32 -1.24 -1.01
N MET A 43 7.21 0.07 -0.83
CA MET A 43 6.65 0.68 0.38
C MET A 43 5.59 1.71 -0.02
N GLY A 44 4.39 1.55 0.48
CA GLY A 44 3.25 2.40 0.19
C GLY A 44 1.94 1.64 0.36
N ASN A 45 0.83 2.10 -0.21
CA ASN A 45 0.69 3.30 -1.02
C ASN A 45 -0.66 4.02 -0.72
N LEU A 46 -1.05 4.05 0.58
CA LEU A 46 -2.31 4.68 0.94
C LEU A 46 -2.28 6.18 0.62
N HIS A 47 -3.33 6.65 -0.07
CA HIS A 47 -3.45 8.05 -0.47
C HIS A 47 -3.50 8.96 0.77
N THR A 48 -2.56 9.91 0.86
CA THR A 48 -2.36 10.72 2.06
C THR A 48 -3.51 11.67 2.35
N THR A 49 -4.19 12.19 1.34
CA THR A 49 -5.34 13.08 1.49
C THR A 49 -6.65 12.31 1.56
N ASP A 50 -7.04 11.59 0.50
CA ASP A 50 -8.38 11.01 0.41
C ASP A 50 -8.61 9.87 1.39
N VAL A 51 -7.56 9.11 1.71
CA VAL A 51 -7.65 7.97 2.62
C VAL A 51 -7.20 8.36 4.04
N MET A 52 -5.99 8.90 4.17
CA MET A 52 -5.41 9.11 5.49
C MET A 52 -5.97 10.33 6.22
N LEU A 53 -6.20 11.44 5.51
CA LEU A 53 -6.70 12.69 6.13
C LEU A 53 -8.24 12.73 6.16
N LEU A 54 -8.91 12.44 5.04
CA LEU A 54 -10.35 12.63 4.87
C LEU A 54 -11.14 11.33 5.02
N GLY A 55 -10.51 10.18 4.87
CA GLY A 55 -11.15 8.88 4.99
C GLY A 55 -11.48 8.49 6.43
N SER A 56 -12.44 7.61 6.57
CA SER A 56 -12.75 6.95 7.83
C SER A 56 -11.74 5.84 8.15
N VAL A 57 -11.74 5.36 9.40
CA VAL A 57 -10.96 4.18 9.82
C VAL A 57 -11.28 2.96 8.92
N ALA A 58 -12.54 2.80 8.51
CA ALA A 58 -12.95 1.72 7.60
C ALA A 58 -12.35 1.89 6.20
N ASP A 59 -12.24 3.12 5.70
CA ASP A 59 -11.59 3.41 4.41
C ASP A 59 -10.11 3.09 4.47
N VAL A 60 -9.42 3.50 5.54
CA VAL A 60 -8.00 3.18 5.75
C VAL A 60 -7.78 1.67 5.79
N ARG A 61 -8.63 0.93 6.52
CA ARG A 61 -8.56 -0.53 6.58
C ARG A 61 -8.77 -1.16 5.21
N ARG A 62 -9.80 -0.73 4.48
CA ARG A 62 -10.10 -1.25 3.13
C ARG A 62 -8.95 -1.02 2.17
N GLU A 63 -8.41 0.20 2.10
CA GLU A 63 -7.30 0.52 1.21
C GLU A 63 -5.99 -0.15 1.64
N GLY A 64 -5.75 -0.29 2.94
CA GLY A 64 -4.63 -1.08 3.47
C GLY A 64 -4.69 -2.56 3.07
N LEU A 65 -5.88 -3.16 3.13
CA LEU A 65 -6.11 -4.54 2.69
C LEU A 65 -5.91 -4.70 1.18
N LYS A 66 -6.36 -3.74 0.38
CA LYS A 66 -6.10 -3.72 -1.07
C LYS A 66 -4.60 -3.68 -1.36
N ALA A 67 -3.86 -2.82 -0.67
CA ALA A 67 -2.42 -2.72 -0.83
C ALA A 67 -1.69 -4.03 -0.44
N ILE A 68 -2.09 -4.69 0.66
CA ILE A 68 -1.54 -6.00 1.05
C ILE A 68 -1.87 -7.07 0.00
N ARG A 69 -3.11 -7.10 -0.52
CA ARG A 69 -3.53 -8.02 -1.58
C ARG A 69 -2.69 -7.85 -2.84
N ASP A 70 -2.42 -6.59 -3.22
CA ASP A 70 -1.81 -6.23 -4.51
C ASP A 70 -0.28 -6.37 -4.51
N ALA A 71 0.37 -6.17 -3.36
CA ALA A 71 1.82 -6.18 -3.28
C ALA A 71 2.42 -7.09 -2.19
N GLY A 72 1.61 -7.65 -1.32
CA GLY A 72 2.12 -8.41 -0.17
C GLY A 72 2.63 -9.81 -0.53
N GLU A 73 1.99 -10.49 -1.49
CA GLU A 73 2.35 -11.88 -1.82
C GLU A 73 3.81 -12.01 -2.25
N GLY A 74 4.49 -13.03 -1.72
CA GLY A 74 5.91 -13.25 -1.98
C GLY A 74 6.87 -12.36 -1.20
N GLY A 75 6.40 -11.50 -0.31
CA GLY A 75 7.25 -10.59 0.48
C GLY A 75 7.70 -9.34 -0.26
N GLY A 76 8.67 -8.62 0.30
CA GLY A 76 9.20 -7.40 -0.30
C GLY A 76 8.18 -6.25 -0.36
N PHE A 77 7.23 -6.20 0.60
CA PHE A 77 6.24 -5.13 0.70
C PHE A 77 6.15 -4.59 2.13
N ILE A 78 6.10 -3.28 2.27
CA ILE A 78 5.86 -2.57 3.53
C ILE A 78 4.59 -1.75 3.37
N LEU A 79 3.54 -2.09 4.11
CA LEU A 79 2.33 -1.28 4.15
C LEU A 79 2.63 0.08 4.76
N SER A 80 2.36 1.12 4.03
CA SER A 80 2.63 2.50 4.42
C SER A 80 1.69 3.46 3.67
N THR A 81 1.76 4.73 4.03
CA THR A 81 1.20 5.82 3.23
C THR A 81 1.98 6.02 1.94
N GLY A 82 1.36 6.60 0.93
CA GLY A 82 2.00 6.85 -0.36
C GLY A 82 3.14 7.86 -0.24
N ASP A 83 2.95 8.88 0.58
CA ASP A 83 3.95 9.87 0.95
C ASP A 83 3.74 10.31 2.40
N GLN A 84 4.35 11.41 2.80
CA GLN A 84 4.27 11.99 4.15
C GLN A 84 2.84 12.44 4.48
N CYS A 85 2.32 12.00 5.61
CA CYS A 85 1.03 12.45 6.12
C CYS A 85 1.10 13.91 6.59
N GLY A 86 0.02 14.64 6.34
CA GLY A 86 -0.17 15.97 6.89
C GLY A 86 -0.32 15.97 8.42
N ARG A 87 -0.02 17.12 9.03
CA ARG A 87 -0.07 17.30 10.50
C ARG A 87 -1.45 16.96 11.09
N ASP A 88 -2.52 17.23 10.35
CA ASP A 88 -3.89 17.09 10.84
C ASP A 88 -4.50 15.71 10.53
N THR A 89 -3.67 14.76 10.09
CA THR A 89 -4.11 13.38 9.87
C THR A 89 -4.58 12.75 11.18
N PRO A 90 -5.82 12.20 11.25
CA PRO A 90 -6.34 11.59 12.47
C PRO A 90 -5.46 10.44 12.98
N GLU A 91 -5.11 10.46 14.25
CA GLU A 91 -4.33 9.36 14.87
C GLU A 91 -5.00 8.00 14.71
N ALA A 92 -6.34 7.94 14.78
CA ALA A 92 -7.08 6.71 14.57
C ALA A 92 -6.78 6.06 13.21
N ASN A 93 -6.60 6.89 12.16
CA ASN A 93 -6.24 6.43 10.83
C ASN A 93 -4.80 5.89 10.79
N LEU A 94 -3.86 6.55 11.46
CA LEU A 94 -2.47 6.07 11.58
C LEU A 94 -2.41 4.72 12.31
N PHE A 95 -3.13 4.58 13.43
CA PHE A 95 -3.20 3.33 14.17
C PHE A 95 -3.88 2.21 13.37
N GLU A 96 -4.86 2.54 12.51
CA GLU A 96 -5.52 1.53 11.68
C GLU A 96 -4.59 0.93 10.63
N VAL A 97 -3.67 1.70 10.06
CA VAL A 97 -2.63 1.13 9.16
C VAL A 97 -1.83 0.04 9.89
N VAL A 98 -1.38 0.33 11.12
CA VAL A 98 -0.64 -0.64 11.93
C VAL A 98 -1.50 -1.84 12.29
N ARG A 99 -2.76 -1.63 12.67
CA ARG A 99 -3.69 -2.70 13.02
C ARG A 99 -3.95 -3.63 11.84
N THR A 100 -4.22 -3.06 10.67
CA THR A 100 -4.43 -3.81 9.42
C THR A 100 -3.20 -4.66 9.08
N ALA A 101 -2.00 -4.09 9.15
CA ALA A 101 -0.77 -4.83 8.91
C ALA A 101 -0.55 -5.99 9.89
N ARG A 102 -0.82 -5.77 11.18
CA ARG A 102 -0.69 -6.83 12.20
C ARG A 102 -1.70 -7.95 12.04
N GLU A 103 -2.92 -7.62 11.67
CA GLU A 103 -4.02 -8.59 11.58
C GLU A 103 -3.99 -9.42 10.29
N PHE A 104 -3.54 -8.83 9.17
CA PHE A 104 -3.61 -9.44 7.84
C PHE A 104 -2.26 -9.60 7.14
N GLY A 105 -1.19 -9.02 7.66
CA GLY A 105 0.13 -9.01 7.02
C GLY A 105 1.06 -10.16 7.40
N ALA A 106 0.60 -11.09 8.27
CA ALA A 106 1.42 -12.26 8.64
C ALA A 106 1.51 -13.25 7.48
N TYR A 107 2.71 -13.76 7.21
CA TYR A 107 2.94 -14.76 6.18
C TYR A 107 2.76 -16.20 6.70
N PRO A 108 2.25 -17.12 5.87
CA PRO A 108 1.71 -16.89 4.53
C PRO A 108 0.43 -16.04 4.58
N LEU A 109 0.25 -15.14 3.60
CA LEU A 109 -0.94 -14.30 3.55
C LEU A 109 -2.20 -15.14 3.27
N ASP A 110 -3.25 -14.89 4.03
CA ASP A 110 -4.59 -15.44 3.76
C ASP A 110 -5.34 -14.49 2.79
N LEU A 111 -5.09 -14.64 1.50
CA LEU A 111 -5.72 -13.83 0.46
C LEU A 111 -7.24 -14.01 0.42
N GLY A 112 -7.76 -15.17 0.81
CA GLY A 112 -9.20 -15.43 0.91
C GLY A 112 -9.83 -14.56 1.99
N ARG A 113 -9.25 -14.54 3.19
CA ARG A 113 -9.67 -13.71 4.31
C ARG A 113 -9.58 -12.22 3.98
N ILE A 114 -8.49 -11.79 3.33
CA ILE A 114 -8.31 -10.40 2.91
C ILE A 114 -9.41 -9.97 1.95
N ARG A 115 -9.72 -10.76 0.92
CA ARG A 115 -10.79 -10.47 -0.05
C ARG A 115 -12.16 -10.38 0.60
N ALA A 116 -12.49 -11.34 1.46
CA ALA A 116 -13.75 -11.34 2.19
C ALA A 116 -13.93 -10.09 3.06
N GLU A 117 -12.87 -9.63 3.71
CA GLU A 117 -12.93 -8.42 4.53
C GLU A 117 -13.05 -7.14 3.67
N ILE A 118 -12.39 -7.07 2.52
CA ILE A 118 -12.58 -5.97 1.55
C ILE A 118 -14.05 -5.91 1.11
N GLU A 119 -14.63 -7.04 0.69
CA GLU A 119 -16.03 -7.11 0.27
C GLU A 119 -17.01 -6.70 1.39
N ARG A 120 -16.71 -7.06 2.64
CA ARG A 120 -17.48 -6.63 3.80
C ARG A 120 -17.45 -5.10 4.00
N LEU A 121 -16.31 -4.48 3.77
CA LEU A 121 -16.12 -3.03 3.93
C LEU A 121 -16.68 -2.20 2.75
N GLU A 122 -16.93 -2.82 1.60
CA GLU A 122 -17.51 -2.19 0.41
C GLU A 122 -19.06 -2.23 0.39
N ARG A 123 -19.68 -2.96 1.32
CA ARG A 123 -21.16 -3.00 1.49
C ARG A 123 -21.65 -1.84 2.32
#